data_68990bc283d458aac30809d8b4681679
#
_entry.id   68990bc283d458aac30809d8b4681679
#
_cell.length_a   1.000
_cell.length_b   1.000
_cell.length_c   1.000
_cell.angle_alpha   90.00
_cell.angle_beta   90.00
_cell.angle_gamma   90.00
#
_symmetry.space_group_name_H-M   'P 1'
#
loop_
_entity.id
_entity.type
_entity.pdbx_description
1 polymer ?
#
loop_
_entity_poly.entity_id
_entity_poly.type
_entity_poly.pdbx_seq_one_letter_code
_entity_poly.pdbx_strand_id
1 'polypeptide(L)'
;MKIYVDADACPVKKEIERVATRNKIVVLLVSNGGLRPILNPFIQNIFVSTDADAADKWIVDNGHANDLVITADIILADNCIKKGMLVLKPNGEELNQKNIGNSLSLRDFSSDLRAANPFYQGSGKTFSKQDKIRFLDSLEKVVRINNQNSRPT
;
A
#
# COMPACT_ATOMS: atom_id res chain seq x y z
N MET A 1 10.30 -11.41 1.82
CA MET A 1 9.38 -10.27 1.61
C MET A 1 8.21 -10.36 2.55
N LYS A 2 7.86 -9.27 3.20
CA LYS A 2 6.59 -9.10 3.92
C LYS A 2 5.78 -8.02 3.22
N ILE A 3 4.46 -8.08 3.34
CA ILE A 3 3.57 -7.06 2.78
C ILE A 3 2.97 -6.26 3.92
N TYR A 4 3.22 -4.97 3.93
CA TYR A 4 2.64 -4.02 4.87
C TYR A 4 1.48 -3.31 4.19
N VAL A 5 0.32 -3.30 4.83
CA VAL A 5 -0.89 -2.69 4.27
C VAL A 5 -1.35 -1.56 5.18
N ASP A 6 -1.49 -0.37 4.60
CA ASP A 6 -2.18 0.75 5.26
C ASP A 6 -3.68 0.45 5.18
N ALA A 7 -4.19 -0.27 6.18
CA ALA A 7 -5.44 -1.01 6.07
C ALA A 7 -6.70 -0.17 6.24
N ASP A 8 -6.60 1.03 6.82
CA ASP A 8 -7.78 1.86 7.10
C ASP A 8 -8.46 2.38 5.82
N ALA A 9 -7.72 2.45 4.72
CA ALA A 9 -8.24 2.95 3.45
C ALA A 9 -7.92 2.01 2.28
N CYS A 10 -7.88 0.70 2.53
CA CYS A 10 -7.49 -0.28 1.50
C CYS A 10 -8.71 -1.07 1.01
N PRO A 11 -9.14 -0.89 -0.25
CA PRO A 11 -10.28 -1.63 -0.80
C PRO A 11 -9.92 -3.01 -1.37
N VAL A 12 -8.63 -3.41 -1.32
CA VAL A 12 -8.15 -4.65 -1.95
C VAL A 12 -7.60 -5.67 -0.95
N LYS A 13 -8.08 -5.63 0.29
CA LYS A 13 -7.60 -6.55 1.34
C LYS A 13 -7.78 -8.01 0.98
N LYS A 14 -8.92 -8.38 0.40
CA LYS A 14 -9.22 -9.77 -0.01
C LYS A 14 -8.27 -10.25 -1.09
N GLU A 15 -7.96 -9.39 -2.03
CA GLU A 15 -7.05 -9.68 -3.13
C GLU A 15 -5.63 -9.90 -2.59
N ILE A 16 -5.19 -9.05 -1.67
CA ILE A 16 -3.89 -9.20 -1.01
C ILE A 16 -3.82 -10.53 -0.25
N GLU A 17 -4.85 -10.83 0.53
CA GLU A 17 -4.93 -12.09 1.29
C GLU A 17 -4.80 -13.30 0.37
N ARG A 18 -5.53 -13.32 -0.73
CA ARG A 18 -5.52 -14.43 -1.68
C ARG A 18 -4.13 -14.67 -2.26
N VAL A 19 -3.49 -13.62 -2.76
CA VAL A 19 -2.18 -13.73 -3.39
C VAL A 19 -1.12 -14.10 -2.36
N ALA A 20 -1.14 -13.47 -1.19
CA ALA A 20 -0.17 -13.72 -0.13
C ALA A 20 -0.27 -15.14 0.40
N THR A 21 -1.48 -15.64 0.64
CA THR A 21 -1.71 -17.01 1.13
C THR A 21 -1.19 -18.05 0.14
N ARG A 22 -1.50 -17.85 -1.14
CA ARG A 22 -1.02 -18.75 -2.21
C ARG A 22 0.50 -18.80 -2.29
N ASN A 23 1.16 -17.67 -2.02
CA ASN A 23 2.61 -17.57 -2.10
C ASN A 23 3.32 -17.68 -0.74
N LYS A 24 2.57 -17.95 0.33
CA LYS A 24 3.09 -18.10 1.70
C LYS A 24 3.85 -16.85 2.18
N ILE A 25 3.27 -15.67 1.92
CA ILE A 25 3.84 -14.39 2.30
C ILE A 25 3.06 -13.83 3.49
N VAL A 26 3.77 -13.34 4.50
CA VAL A 26 3.15 -12.72 5.68
C VAL A 26 2.67 -11.31 5.31
N VAL A 27 1.42 -11.01 5.66
CA VAL A 27 0.80 -9.69 5.48
C VAL A 27 0.54 -9.08 6.85
N LEU A 28 0.94 -7.84 7.01
CA LEU A 28 0.72 -7.04 8.22
C LEU A 28 -0.30 -5.95 7.89
N LEU A 29 -1.55 -6.14 8.35
CA LEU A 29 -2.61 -5.15 8.20
C LEU A 29 -2.50 -4.13 9.33
N VAL A 30 -1.97 -2.96 9.03
CA VAL A 30 -1.75 -1.90 10.02
C VAL A 30 -2.94 -0.96 10.02
N SER A 31 -3.59 -0.80 11.16
CA SER A 31 -4.81 0.01 11.28
C SER A 31 -4.91 0.67 12.65
N ASN A 32 -5.81 1.66 12.75
CA ASN A 32 -6.15 2.30 14.00
C ASN A 32 -7.16 1.48 14.82
N GLY A 33 -7.57 0.33 14.33
CA GLY A 33 -8.56 -0.54 14.96
C GLY A 33 -9.84 -0.65 14.14
N GLY A 34 -10.80 -1.44 14.63
CA GLY A 34 -12.09 -1.61 13.94
C GLY A 34 -12.10 -2.63 12.82
N LEU A 35 -10.98 -3.27 12.52
CA LEU A 35 -10.93 -4.36 11.57
C LEU A 35 -11.33 -5.67 12.23
N ARG A 36 -12.10 -6.49 11.52
CA ARG A 36 -12.42 -7.85 11.98
C ARG A 36 -11.16 -8.72 11.92
N PRO A 37 -10.88 -9.53 12.94
CA PRO A 37 -9.80 -10.49 12.87
C PRO A 37 -9.98 -11.44 11.68
N ILE A 38 -8.91 -11.67 10.94
CA ILE A 38 -8.90 -12.63 9.83
C ILE A 38 -8.24 -13.91 10.33
N LEU A 39 -8.95 -15.02 10.21
CA LEU A 39 -8.43 -16.34 10.60
C LEU A 39 -7.56 -16.90 9.49
N ASN A 40 -6.37 -16.35 9.35
CA ASN A 40 -5.40 -16.77 8.35
C ASN A 40 -4.00 -16.64 8.96
N PRO A 41 -3.21 -17.73 9.00
CA PRO A 41 -1.90 -17.69 9.65
C PRO A 41 -0.91 -16.73 8.97
N PHE A 42 -1.15 -16.36 7.70
CA PHE A 42 -0.30 -15.41 6.99
C PHE A 42 -0.71 -13.95 7.19
N ILE A 43 -1.89 -13.70 7.79
CA ILE A 43 -2.40 -12.35 7.97
C ILE A 43 -2.32 -11.98 9.44
N GLN A 44 -1.59 -10.92 9.75
CA GLN A 44 -1.48 -10.37 11.10
C GLN A 44 -2.11 -8.98 11.14
N ASN A 45 -2.98 -8.75 12.12
CA ASN A 45 -3.55 -7.44 12.36
C ASN A 45 -2.67 -6.69 13.36
N ILE A 46 -2.18 -5.52 12.95
CA ILE A 46 -1.36 -4.65 13.79
C ILE A 46 -2.20 -3.42 14.12
N PHE A 47 -2.51 -3.24 15.40
CA PHE A 47 -3.29 -2.10 15.86
C PHE A 47 -2.35 -1.04 16.39
N VAL A 48 -2.47 0.17 15.85
CA VAL A 48 -1.70 1.33 16.26
C VAL A 48 -2.62 2.37 16.89
N SER A 49 -2.06 3.42 17.48
CA SER A 49 -2.86 4.47 18.11
C SER A 49 -3.69 5.23 17.06
N THR A 50 -4.67 6.00 17.53
CA THR A 50 -5.53 6.81 16.66
C THR A 50 -4.86 8.09 16.16
N ASP A 51 -3.61 8.34 16.53
CA ASP A 51 -2.84 9.47 16.03
C ASP A 51 -2.70 9.39 14.50
N ALA A 52 -2.73 10.55 13.84
CA ALA A 52 -2.83 10.63 12.38
C ALA A 52 -1.70 9.89 11.65
N ASP A 53 -0.49 9.88 12.23
CA ASP A 53 0.69 9.30 11.58
C ASP A 53 1.12 7.96 12.16
N ALA A 54 0.33 7.38 13.07
CA ALA A 54 0.75 6.18 13.80
C ALA A 54 0.99 4.98 12.89
N ALA A 55 0.08 4.72 11.93
CA ALA A 55 0.24 3.64 10.96
C ALA A 55 1.46 3.86 10.07
N ASP A 56 1.64 5.09 9.59
CA ASP A 56 2.77 5.45 8.73
C ASP A 56 4.11 5.22 9.44
N LYS A 57 4.22 5.70 10.67
CA LYS A 57 5.43 5.52 11.47
C LYS A 57 5.72 4.05 11.71
N TRP A 58 4.69 3.28 12.06
CA TRP A 58 4.87 1.86 12.34
C TRP A 58 5.40 1.12 11.11
N ILE A 59 4.84 1.40 9.93
CA ILE A 59 5.26 0.77 8.68
C ILE A 59 6.72 1.12 8.37
N VAL A 60 7.07 2.41 8.44
CA VAL A 60 8.44 2.86 8.15
C VAL A 60 9.44 2.28 9.15
N ASP A 61 9.09 2.23 10.44
CA ASP A 61 9.99 1.75 11.47
C ASP A 61 10.21 0.24 11.41
N ASN A 62 9.23 -0.52 10.99
CA ASN A 62 9.28 -1.99 10.99
C ASN A 62 9.60 -2.60 9.62
N GLY A 63 9.36 -1.87 8.54
CA GLY A 63 9.65 -2.35 7.19
C GLY A 63 11.14 -2.38 6.88
N HIS A 64 11.53 -3.30 6.02
CA HIS A 64 12.91 -3.48 5.58
C HIS A 64 13.01 -3.30 4.06
N ALA A 65 14.21 -3.06 3.57
CA ALA A 65 14.44 -3.01 2.13
C ALA A 65 13.92 -4.28 1.45
N ASN A 66 13.29 -4.11 0.30
CA ASN A 66 12.65 -5.16 -0.51
C ASN A 66 11.32 -5.69 0.06
N ASP A 67 10.82 -5.18 1.18
CA ASP A 67 9.45 -5.42 1.60
C ASP A 67 8.50 -4.59 0.73
N LEU A 68 7.24 -5.03 0.64
CA LEU A 68 6.22 -4.36 -0.15
C LEU A 68 5.25 -3.60 0.75
N VAL A 69 4.91 -2.38 0.37
CA VAL A 69 3.90 -1.57 1.05
C VAL A 69 2.74 -1.30 0.10
N ILE A 70 1.52 -1.51 0.57
CA ILE A 70 0.30 -1.19 -0.17
C ILE A 70 -0.33 0.03 0.48
N THR A 71 -0.31 1.16 -0.21
CA THR A 71 -0.88 2.41 0.30
C THR A 71 -1.23 3.36 -0.84
N ALA A 72 -2.26 4.18 -0.62
CA ALA A 72 -2.57 5.31 -1.49
C ALA A 72 -1.97 6.63 -0.97
N ASP A 73 -1.36 6.62 0.21
CA ASP A 73 -0.73 7.80 0.82
C ASP A 73 0.64 8.03 0.20
N ILE A 74 0.77 9.12 -0.55
CA ILE A 74 1.99 9.44 -1.30
C ILE A 74 3.15 9.82 -0.37
N ILE A 75 2.86 10.43 0.77
CA ILE A 75 3.91 10.79 1.75
C ILE A 75 4.50 9.53 2.38
N LEU A 76 3.64 8.59 2.78
CA LEU A 76 4.09 7.30 3.28
C LEU A 76 4.91 6.56 2.22
N ALA A 77 4.42 6.56 0.97
CA ALA A 77 5.10 5.93 -0.16
C ALA A 77 6.50 6.48 -0.34
N ASP A 78 6.65 7.82 -0.31
CA ASP A 78 7.95 8.47 -0.46
C ASP A 78 8.94 8.03 0.64
N ASN A 79 8.48 8.00 1.89
CA ASN A 79 9.30 7.56 3.01
C ASN A 79 9.71 6.08 2.89
N CYS A 80 8.82 5.23 2.42
CA CYS A 80 9.12 3.81 2.19
C CYS A 80 10.12 3.63 1.05
N ILE A 81 9.97 4.37 -0.04
CA ILE A 81 10.90 4.32 -1.18
C ILE A 81 12.30 4.73 -0.75
N LYS A 82 12.43 5.76 0.07
CA LYS A 82 13.72 6.19 0.61
C LYS A 82 14.41 5.10 1.44
N LYS A 83 13.62 4.22 2.04
CA LYS A 83 14.13 3.09 2.83
C LYS A 83 14.46 1.86 1.96
N GLY A 84 14.17 1.91 0.67
CA GLY A 84 14.40 0.80 -0.25
C GLY A 84 13.24 -0.19 -0.35
N MET A 85 12.07 0.17 0.15
CA MET A 85 10.88 -0.65 0.06
C MET A 85 10.18 -0.48 -1.29
N LEU A 86 9.44 -1.50 -1.70
CA LEU A 86 8.59 -1.44 -2.89
C LEU A 86 7.22 -0.88 -2.47
N VAL A 87 6.62 -0.06 -3.32
CA VAL A 87 5.30 0.52 -3.02
C VAL A 87 4.35 0.28 -4.18
N LEU A 88 3.14 -0.16 -3.85
CA LEU A 88 2.07 -0.42 -4.80
C LEU A 88 0.79 0.25 -4.29
N LYS A 89 0.14 1.03 -5.17
CA LYS A 89 -1.16 1.62 -4.84
C LYS A 89 -2.29 0.59 -5.02
N PRO A 90 -3.41 0.74 -4.31
CA PRO A 90 -4.55 -0.16 -4.48
C PRO A 90 -5.11 -0.24 -5.89
N ASN A 91 -4.85 0.75 -6.74
CA ASN A 91 -5.27 0.74 -8.14
C ASN A 91 -4.29 0.04 -9.08
N GLY A 92 -3.21 -0.53 -8.54
CA GLY A 92 -2.20 -1.23 -9.33
C GLY A 92 -1.02 -0.39 -9.78
N GLU A 93 -1.03 0.91 -9.53
CA GLU A 93 0.08 1.78 -9.89
C GLU A 93 1.28 1.53 -8.98
N GLU A 94 2.43 1.27 -9.57
CA GLU A 94 3.69 1.12 -8.84
C GLU A 94 4.34 2.48 -8.63
N LEU A 95 4.72 2.78 -7.39
CA LEU A 95 5.42 4.00 -7.04
C LEU A 95 6.90 3.71 -6.80
N ASN A 96 7.77 4.55 -7.37
CA ASN A 96 9.23 4.40 -7.26
C ASN A 96 9.89 5.77 -7.32
N GLN A 97 11.22 5.80 -7.21
CA GLN A 97 11.98 7.06 -7.22
C GLN A 97 11.78 7.87 -8.50
N LYS A 98 11.45 7.21 -9.60
CA LYS A 98 11.27 7.87 -10.90
C LYS A 98 9.96 8.63 -11.00
N ASN A 99 8.89 8.13 -10.37
CA ASN A 99 7.55 8.70 -10.53
C ASN A 99 6.99 9.36 -9.27
N ILE A 100 7.60 9.16 -8.11
CA ILE A 100 7.06 9.67 -6.84
C ILE A 100 7.03 11.21 -6.81
N GLY A 101 7.97 11.86 -7.46
CA GLY A 101 8.00 13.32 -7.55
C GLY A 101 6.76 13.89 -8.21
N ASN A 102 6.31 13.30 -9.32
CA ASN A 102 5.07 13.70 -9.98
C ASN A 102 3.86 13.49 -9.09
N SER A 103 3.79 12.37 -8.40
CA SER A 103 2.68 12.07 -7.49
C SER A 103 2.62 13.08 -6.33
N LEU A 104 3.76 13.47 -5.78
CA LEU A 104 3.84 14.48 -4.73
C LEU A 104 3.37 15.85 -5.25
N SER A 105 3.79 16.25 -6.43
CA SER A 105 3.40 17.52 -7.05
C SER A 105 1.89 17.56 -7.32
N LEU A 106 1.33 16.48 -7.85
CA LEU A 106 -0.12 16.37 -8.10
C LEU A 106 -0.92 16.43 -6.81
N ARG A 107 -0.41 15.83 -5.73
CA ARG A 107 -1.06 15.89 -4.42
C ARG A 107 -1.12 17.31 -3.90
N ASP A 108 -0.02 18.07 -3.98
CA ASP A 108 0.05 19.46 -3.54
C ASP A 108 -0.92 20.30 -4.36
N PHE A 109 -0.95 20.13 -5.67
CA PHE A 109 -1.87 20.83 -6.56
C PHE A 109 -3.34 20.54 -6.19
N SER A 110 -3.69 19.28 -5.96
CA SER A 110 -5.04 18.88 -5.55
C SER A 110 -5.43 19.49 -4.20
N SER A 111 -4.50 19.57 -3.26
CA SER A 111 -4.72 20.19 -1.96
C SER A 111 -5.00 21.68 -2.11
N ASP A 112 -4.25 22.38 -2.95
CA ASP A 112 -4.46 23.80 -3.24
C ASP A 112 -5.82 24.03 -3.89
N LEU A 113 -6.24 23.19 -4.83
CA LEU A 113 -7.55 23.27 -5.46
C LEU A 113 -8.68 23.06 -4.45
N ARG A 114 -8.54 22.14 -3.53
CA ARG A 114 -9.54 21.91 -2.48
C ARG A 114 -9.65 23.10 -1.53
N ALA A 115 -8.55 23.73 -1.21
CA ALA A 115 -8.53 24.94 -0.38
C ALA A 115 -9.20 26.10 -1.08
N ALA A 116 -9.03 26.24 -2.40
CA ALA A 116 -9.62 27.30 -3.21
C ALA A 116 -11.10 27.06 -3.53
N ASN A 117 -11.53 25.79 -3.63
CA ASN A 117 -12.89 25.41 -3.99
C ASN A 117 -13.37 24.24 -3.13
N PRO A 118 -14.21 24.52 -2.09
CA PRO A 118 -14.68 23.45 -1.19
C PRO A 118 -15.55 22.39 -1.87
N PHE A 119 -16.06 22.65 -3.08
CA PHE A 119 -16.83 21.68 -3.84
C PHE A 119 -15.98 20.81 -4.77
N TYR A 120 -14.67 21.05 -4.83
CA TYR A 120 -13.78 20.25 -5.63
C TYR A 120 -13.58 18.87 -4.99
N GLN A 121 -13.88 17.82 -5.75
CA GLN A 121 -13.83 16.42 -5.26
C GLN A 121 -12.59 15.66 -5.74
N GLY A 122 -11.54 16.35 -6.12
CA GLY A 122 -10.33 15.70 -6.63
C GLY A 122 -10.57 14.99 -7.95
N SER A 123 -9.89 13.86 -8.17
CA SER A 123 -10.06 13.09 -9.39
C SER A 123 -11.41 12.37 -9.49
N GLY A 124 -12.20 12.34 -8.42
CA GLY A 124 -13.57 11.86 -8.40
C GLY A 124 -13.79 10.41 -8.80
N LYS A 125 -12.74 9.64 -8.99
CA LYS A 125 -12.86 8.27 -9.45
C LYS A 125 -13.16 7.36 -8.28
N THR A 126 -14.35 6.73 -8.33
CA THR A 126 -14.65 5.60 -7.48
C THR A 126 -13.76 4.42 -7.86
N PHE A 127 -13.39 3.63 -6.87
CA PHE A 127 -12.59 2.44 -7.08
C PHE A 127 -13.38 1.42 -7.93
N SER A 128 -12.82 1.01 -9.07
CA SER A 128 -13.50 0.19 -10.06
C SER A 128 -13.02 -1.26 -10.07
N LYS A 129 -13.77 -2.14 -10.77
CA LYS A 129 -13.32 -3.51 -11.01
C LYS A 129 -12.02 -3.57 -11.78
N GLN A 130 -11.81 -2.66 -12.73
CA GLN A 130 -10.56 -2.57 -13.48
C GLN A 130 -9.39 -2.21 -12.60
N ASP A 131 -9.60 -1.35 -11.61
CA ASP A 131 -8.57 -1.03 -10.62
C ASP A 131 -8.16 -2.28 -9.84
N LYS A 132 -9.11 -3.12 -9.45
CA LYS A 132 -8.84 -4.40 -8.77
C LYS A 132 -8.04 -5.35 -9.66
N ILE A 133 -8.39 -5.45 -10.92
CA ILE A 133 -7.69 -6.31 -11.90
C ILE A 133 -6.27 -5.84 -12.07
N ARG A 134 -6.07 -4.54 -12.27
CA ARG A 134 -4.73 -3.96 -12.39
C ARG A 134 -3.90 -4.17 -11.13
N PHE A 135 -4.53 -4.04 -9.96
CA PHE A 135 -3.87 -4.30 -8.70
C PHE A 135 -3.41 -5.75 -8.60
N LEU A 136 -4.29 -6.71 -8.91
CA LEU A 136 -3.94 -8.13 -8.89
C LEU A 136 -2.78 -8.44 -9.83
N ASP A 137 -2.82 -7.93 -11.06
CA ASP A 137 -1.76 -8.12 -12.04
C ASP A 137 -0.42 -7.57 -11.51
N SER A 138 -0.44 -6.36 -10.96
CA SER A 138 0.76 -5.72 -10.41
C SER A 138 1.29 -6.47 -9.19
N LEU A 139 0.41 -6.88 -8.29
CA LEU A 139 0.80 -7.61 -7.10
C LEU A 139 1.42 -8.97 -7.45
N GLU A 140 0.81 -9.71 -8.36
CA GLU A 140 1.33 -11.00 -8.80
C GLU A 140 2.68 -10.85 -9.48
N LYS A 141 2.87 -9.79 -10.27
CA LYS A 141 4.15 -9.48 -10.90
C LYS A 141 5.24 -9.24 -9.87
N VAL A 142 4.96 -8.41 -8.86
CA VAL A 142 5.93 -8.09 -7.80
C VAL A 142 6.30 -9.35 -7.02
N VAL A 143 5.32 -10.17 -6.66
CA VAL A 143 5.53 -11.41 -5.92
C VAL A 143 6.34 -12.41 -6.76
N ARG A 144 6.05 -12.52 -8.05
CA ARG A 144 6.77 -13.42 -8.96
C ARG A 144 8.24 -13.02 -9.07
N ILE A 145 8.53 -11.74 -9.24
CA ILE A 145 9.90 -11.23 -9.30
C ILE A 145 10.64 -11.53 -8.00
N ASN A 146 9.99 -11.29 -6.86
CA ASN A 146 10.56 -11.59 -5.56
C ASN A 146 10.89 -13.08 -5.41
N ASN A 147 9.97 -13.96 -5.81
CA ASN A 147 10.18 -15.41 -5.74
C ASN A 147 11.35 -15.85 -6.62
N GLN A 148 11.50 -15.28 -7.80
CA GLN A 148 12.63 -15.55 -8.70
C GLN A 148 13.96 -15.13 -8.07
N ASN A 149 13.99 -13.96 -7.44
CA ASN A 149 15.19 -13.43 -6.80
C ASN A 149 15.57 -14.20 -5.53
N SER A 150 14.60 -14.83 -4.88
CA SER A 150 14.80 -15.57 -3.63
C SER A 150 15.19 -17.03 -3.84
N ARG A 151 15.12 -17.56 -5.07
CA ARG A 151 15.51 -18.92 -5.35
C ARG A 151 17.04 -19.05 -5.27
N PRO A 152 17.56 -20.01 -4.49
CA PRO A 152 18.99 -20.31 -4.53
C PRO A 152 19.34 -20.82 -5.93
N THR A 153 20.32 -20.21 -6.49
CA THR A 153 20.89 -20.66 -7.76
C THR A 153 21.83 -21.81 -7.54
#